data_df88e0c03f68db9619ac4f1eb827ec54
#
_entry.id   df88e0c03f68db9619ac4f1eb827ec54
#
_cell.length_a   1.000
_cell.length_b   1.000
_cell.length_c   1.000
_cell.angle_alpha   90.00
_cell.angle_beta   90.00
_cell.angle_gamma   90.00
#
_symmetry.space_group_name_H-M   'P 1'
#
loop_
_entity.id
_entity.type
_entity.pdbx_description
1 polymer ?
#
loop_
_entity_poly.entity_id
_entity_poly.type
_entity_poly.pdbx_seq_one_letter_code
_entity_poly.pdbx_strand_id
1 'polypeptide(L)'
;MDAENEAVLEGVFAVAKPAHVSSADVLQKLQATFADSRMFAPLLKSQPQRPSKSANQVFKMGHGGTLDPLASGVLIVGIGRGTKYLQEYLACTKTYETVVLFGASTDTYDCTGTVAERADYEHVTLALVQSQLERFRGKIMQAPPIYSALKINGVKACEYARQGKQLPRELEEREMFVDECTLLEWYEGGHHSFNHLEDEGLSQAPAARIRLNVCSGFYVRSFAHYLGIACSSRSHMASLDRTRQADYTIAEASSLTNLTPTLTYPELEAGEHIWEAKLRPQLEAWVAAHPVATGHVNGRDEQLRRKAAEEKEGRPRQRFRGEWLADTKRERIKQQGGKYKGKWGRKTAASSSAPTGIDSPEEVVPAP
;
A
#
# COMPACT_ATOMS: atom_id res chain seq x y z
N MET A 1 19.69 -7.79 47.27
CA MET A 1 19.83 -7.32 45.87
C MET A 1 18.42 -7.15 45.35
N ASP A 2 17.98 -5.92 45.44
CA ASP A 2 16.64 -5.53 45.03
C ASP A 2 16.50 -5.85 43.52
N ALA A 3 15.52 -6.68 43.19
CA ALA A 3 15.08 -6.83 41.81
C ALA A 3 14.52 -5.45 41.40
N GLU A 4 15.38 -4.61 40.83
CA GLU A 4 14.95 -3.38 40.19
C GLU A 4 13.75 -3.71 39.34
N ASN A 5 12.67 -3.01 39.60
CA ASN A 5 11.41 -3.13 38.87
C ASN A 5 11.65 -2.57 37.47
N GLU A 6 12.29 -3.39 36.60
CA GLU A 6 12.62 -3.01 35.24
C GLU A 6 11.33 -2.55 34.55
N ALA A 7 11.35 -1.33 34.03
CA ALA A 7 10.20 -0.71 33.38
C ALA A 7 9.75 -1.57 32.17
N VAL A 8 8.46 -1.85 32.10
CA VAL A 8 7.85 -2.52 30.93
C VAL A 8 7.85 -1.55 29.76
N LEU A 9 8.72 -1.80 28.78
CA LEU A 9 8.82 -1.01 27.56
C LEU A 9 7.85 -1.55 26.51
N GLU A 10 6.95 -0.68 26.08
CA GLU A 10 5.95 -0.92 25.07
C GLU A 10 5.58 0.40 24.39
N GLY A 11 4.95 0.38 23.22
CA GLY A 11 4.59 1.63 22.55
C GLY A 11 4.53 1.52 21.05
N VAL A 12 4.80 2.63 20.38
CA VAL A 12 4.84 2.75 18.92
C VAL A 12 6.21 3.20 18.49
N PHE A 13 6.72 2.60 17.43
CA PHE A 13 7.98 2.92 16.77
C PHE A 13 7.86 2.64 15.27
N ALA A 14 8.88 2.94 14.51
CA ALA A 14 8.87 2.67 13.08
C ALA A 14 10.10 1.88 12.63
N VAL A 15 9.90 1.05 11.60
CA VAL A 15 10.94 0.25 10.95
C VAL A 15 11.01 0.65 9.48
N ALA A 16 12.22 0.78 8.94
CA ALA A 16 12.45 0.87 7.50
C ALA A 16 12.25 -0.52 6.88
N LYS A 17 11.05 -0.75 6.35
CA LYS A 17 10.74 -2.01 5.66
C LYS A 17 11.55 -2.09 4.37
N PRO A 18 12.33 -3.14 4.12
CA PRO A 18 12.97 -3.32 2.82
C PRO A 18 11.95 -3.67 1.74
N ALA A 19 12.31 -3.43 0.48
CA ALA A 19 11.55 -3.91 -0.67
C ALA A 19 11.50 -5.45 -0.69
N HIS A 20 10.46 -6.01 -1.33
CA HIS A 20 10.22 -7.45 -1.50
C HIS A 20 9.94 -8.24 -0.21
N VAL A 21 9.68 -7.54 0.91
CA VAL A 21 9.27 -8.13 2.19
C VAL A 21 7.86 -7.66 2.52
N SER A 22 6.97 -8.54 2.94
CA SER A 22 5.63 -8.12 3.36
C SER A 22 5.64 -7.43 4.73
N SER A 23 4.64 -6.58 5.00
CA SER A 23 4.48 -5.97 6.33
C SER A 23 4.29 -7.02 7.44
N ALA A 24 3.76 -8.21 7.11
CA ALA A 24 3.61 -9.31 8.06
C ALA A 24 4.97 -9.97 8.38
N ASP A 25 5.82 -10.14 7.37
CA ASP A 25 7.17 -10.72 7.57
C ASP A 25 8.05 -9.80 8.42
N VAL A 26 7.89 -8.47 8.28
CA VAL A 26 8.55 -7.52 9.19
C VAL A 26 8.14 -7.78 10.65
N LEU A 27 6.84 -7.96 10.92
CA LEU A 27 6.39 -8.28 12.27
C LEU A 27 6.95 -9.62 12.76
N GLN A 28 7.05 -10.63 11.90
CA GLN A 28 7.65 -11.93 12.27
C GLN A 28 9.14 -11.79 12.59
N LYS A 29 9.90 -11.03 11.78
CA LYS A 29 11.31 -10.73 12.06
C LYS A 29 11.48 -10.04 13.40
N LEU A 30 10.67 -9.02 13.69
CA LEU A 30 10.69 -8.31 14.98
C LEU A 30 10.31 -9.22 16.15
N GLN A 31 9.31 -10.08 16.00
CA GLN A 31 8.94 -11.08 17.00
C GLN A 31 10.15 -11.97 17.36
N ALA A 32 10.83 -12.49 16.35
CA ALA A 32 12.01 -13.35 16.53
C ALA A 32 13.18 -12.58 17.16
N THR A 33 13.46 -11.36 16.67
CA THR A 33 14.59 -10.55 17.17
C THR A 33 14.38 -10.13 18.65
N PHE A 34 13.14 -9.82 19.05
CA PHE A 34 12.85 -9.31 20.39
C PHE A 34 12.55 -10.41 21.43
N ALA A 35 12.28 -11.65 20.99
CA ALA A 35 11.90 -12.76 21.88
C ALA A 35 12.94 -13.03 22.97
N ASP A 36 14.22 -13.01 22.61
CA ASP A 36 15.33 -13.32 23.51
C ASP A 36 16.00 -12.05 24.07
N SER A 37 15.44 -10.87 23.82
CA SER A 37 16.04 -9.61 24.25
C SER A 37 15.86 -9.34 25.73
N ARG A 38 16.87 -8.74 26.35
CA ARG A 38 16.80 -8.27 27.75
C ARG A 38 15.82 -7.11 27.86
N MET A 39 15.83 -6.22 26.87
CA MET A 39 14.96 -5.04 26.83
C MET A 39 13.48 -5.38 26.94
N PHE A 40 13.00 -6.42 26.26
CA PHE A 40 11.60 -6.80 26.23
C PHE A 40 11.25 -7.96 27.19
N ALA A 41 12.20 -8.51 27.97
CA ALA A 41 11.94 -9.54 28.97
C ALA A 41 10.87 -9.13 30.00
N PRO A 42 10.84 -7.86 30.53
CA PRO A 42 9.78 -7.41 31.44
C PRO A 42 8.39 -7.40 30.77
N LEU A 43 8.31 -6.98 29.50
CA LEU A 43 7.05 -6.99 28.73
C LEU A 43 6.56 -8.44 28.55
N LEU A 44 7.44 -9.36 28.22
CA LEU A 44 7.10 -10.77 28.05
C LEU A 44 6.53 -11.39 29.33
N LYS A 45 7.12 -11.09 30.48
CA LYS A 45 6.66 -11.55 31.79
C LYS A 45 5.29 -10.96 32.17
N SER A 46 5.01 -9.72 31.74
CA SER A 46 3.77 -9.01 32.06
C SER A 46 2.56 -9.41 31.20
N GLN A 47 2.80 -10.06 30.06
CA GLN A 47 1.72 -10.46 29.17
C GLN A 47 1.01 -11.73 29.67
N PRO A 48 -0.33 -11.74 29.70
CA PRO A 48 -1.04 -12.98 30.01
C PRO A 48 -0.71 -14.02 28.95
N GLN A 49 -0.33 -15.22 29.38
CA GLN A 49 -0.12 -16.37 28.48
C GLN A 49 -1.47 -16.71 27.82
N ARG A 50 -1.69 -16.13 26.64
CA ARG A 50 -2.83 -16.51 25.81
C ARG A 50 -2.38 -17.55 24.83
N PRO A 51 -3.16 -18.62 24.59
CA PRO A 51 -2.87 -19.50 23.48
C PRO A 51 -2.89 -18.66 22.19
N SER A 52 -1.72 -18.40 21.65
CA SER A 52 -1.57 -17.66 20.40
C SER A 52 -2.21 -18.45 19.27
N LYS A 53 -2.94 -17.78 18.38
CA LYS A 53 -3.44 -18.37 17.13
C LYS A 53 -2.29 -18.75 16.16
N SER A 54 -1.08 -18.27 16.43
CA SER A 54 0.15 -18.59 15.70
C SER A 54 1.23 -18.92 16.71
N ALA A 55 1.91 -20.07 16.54
CA ALA A 55 2.99 -20.55 17.41
C ALA A 55 4.15 -19.54 17.54
N ASN A 56 4.29 -18.60 16.61
CA ASN A 56 5.39 -17.65 16.52
C ASN A 56 5.05 -16.26 17.06
N GLN A 57 3.88 -16.05 17.67
CA GLN A 57 3.50 -14.73 18.19
C GLN A 57 3.87 -14.61 19.67
N VAL A 58 5.04 -14.07 19.94
CA VAL A 58 5.58 -13.87 21.30
C VAL A 58 5.00 -12.62 21.96
N PHE A 59 4.92 -11.53 21.19
CA PHE A 59 4.38 -10.24 21.67
C PHE A 59 3.05 -9.90 20.99
N LYS A 60 2.19 -9.16 21.68
CA LYS A 60 1.10 -8.44 21.02
C LYS A 60 1.72 -7.34 20.14
N MET A 61 1.69 -7.52 18.84
CA MET A 61 2.29 -6.60 17.87
C MET A 61 1.39 -6.41 16.66
N GLY A 62 1.48 -5.25 16.01
CA GLY A 62 0.74 -4.92 14.80
C GLY A 62 1.39 -3.75 14.07
N HIS A 63 0.89 -3.40 12.88
CA HIS A 63 1.38 -2.27 12.10
C HIS A 63 0.31 -1.21 11.83
N GLY A 64 0.73 0.05 11.73
CA GLY A 64 -0.11 1.24 11.51
C GLY A 64 -0.20 1.64 10.03
N GLY A 65 -0.41 0.68 9.13
CA GLY A 65 -0.56 0.92 7.68
C GLY A 65 0.28 -0.05 6.85
N THR A 66 -0.41 -0.88 6.08
CA THR A 66 0.25 -1.86 5.20
C THR A 66 1.08 -1.15 4.13
N LEU A 67 2.27 -1.67 3.85
CA LEU A 67 3.03 -1.44 2.63
C LEU A 67 2.95 -2.69 1.76
N ASP A 68 2.80 -2.49 0.46
CA ASP A 68 2.87 -3.57 -0.52
C ASP A 68 4.25 -4.27 -0.44
N PRO A 69 4.38 -5.56 -0.78
CA PRO A 69 5.66 -6.27 -0.69
C PRO A 69 6.79 -5.58 -1.45
N LEU A 70 6.52 -5.12 -2.68
CA LEU A 70 7.52 -4.42 -3.50
C LEU A 70 7.97 -3.07 -2.92
N ALA A 71 7.11 -2.42 -2.11
CA ALA A 71 7.39 -1.12 -1.54
C ALA A 71 8.41 -1.21 -0.39
N SER A 72 9.17 -0.14 -0.20
CA SER A 72 10.07 0.07 0.94
C SER A 72 9.63 1.26 1.81
N GLY A 73 10.35 1.52 2.89
CA GLY A 73 10.21 2.71 3.71
C GLY A 73 9.51 2.53 5.05
N VAL A 74 8.99 3.60 5.59
CA VAL A 74 8.47 3.70 6.97
C VAL A 74 7.30 2.74 7.19
N LEU A 75 7.45 1.78 8.09
CA LEU A 75 6.38 0.93 8.61
C LEU A 75 6.23 1.17 10.11
N ILE A 76 5.10 1.78 10.50
CA ILE A 76 4.77 1.98 11.91
C ILE A 76 4.42 0.65 12.55
N VAL A 77 5.02 0.37 13.70
CA VAL A 77 4.82 -0.84 14.50
C VAL A 77 4.38 -0.47 15.91
N GLY A 78 3.35 -1.15 16.40
CA GLY A 78 2.93 -1.08 17.80
C GLY A 78 3.27 -2.39 18.51
N ILE A 79 3.85 -2.29 19.70
CA ILE A 79 4.12 -3.42 20.60
C ILE A 79 3.37 -3.20 21.93
N GLY A 80 2.81 -4.27 22.50
CA GLY A 80 2.06 -4.20 23.74
C GLY A 80 0.82 -3.29 23.65
N ARG A 81 0.72 -2.31 24.55
CA ARG A 81 -0.34 -1.28 24.54
C ARG A 81 -0.29 -0.39 23.31
N GLY A 82 0.90 -0.19 22.71
CA GLY A 82 1.05 0.60 21.48
C GLY A 82 0.16 0.12 20.33
N THR A 83 -0.22 -1.15 20.31
CA THR A 83 -1.16 -1.68 19.30
C THR A 83 -2.54 -1.01 19.32
N LYS A 84 -2.95 -0.40 20.43
CA LYS A 84 -4.23 0.31 20.55
C LYS A 84 -4.21 1.69 19.88
N TYR A 85 -3.04 2.24 19.65
CA TYR A 85 -2.81 3.57 19.07
C TYR A 85 -2.54 3.55 17.57
N LEU A 86 -2.44 2.37 16.98
CA LEU A 86 -2.15 2.21 15.54
C LEU A 86 -3.20 2.85 14.62
N GLN A 87 -4.44 3.02 15.09
CA GLN A 87 -5.50 3.67 14.32
C GLN A 87 -5.19 5.14 14.03
N GLU A 88 -4.51 5.85 14.91
CA GLU A 88 -4.10 7.24 14.73
C GLU A 88 -3.11 7.35 13.56
N TYR A 89 -2.17 6.41 13.47
CA TYR A 89 -1.18 6.34 12.38
C TYR A 89 -1.80 5.87 11.05
N LEU A 90 -2.87 5.09 11.10
CA LEU A 90 -3.64 4.77 9.89
C LEU A 90 -4.27 6.03 9.30
N ALA A 91 -4.77 6.95 10.14
CA ALA A 91 -5.47 8.15 9.74
C ALA A 91 -4.54 9.31 9.29
N CYS A 92 -3.24 9.29 9.64
CA CYS A 92 -2.32 10.39 9.34
C CYS A 92 -1.95 10.48 7.86
N THR A 93 -1.35 11.61 7.47
CA THR A 93 -0.75 11.82 6.14
C THR A 93 0.48 10.95 5.94
N LYS A 94 0.80 10.66 4.69
CA LYS A 94 1.98 9.90 4.27
C LYS A 94 2.65 10.59 3.11
N THR A 95 3.98 10.58 3.13
CA THR A 95 4.78 11.01 1.98
C THR A 95 5.37 9.78 1.30
N TYR A 96 5.22 9.74 -0.01
CA TYR A 96 5.75 8.68 -0.86
C TYR A 96 6.64 9.25 -1.95
N GLU A 97 7.64 8.49 -2.35
CA GLU A 97 8.32 8.64 -3.62
C GLU A 97 8.06 7.39 -4.46
N THR A 98 7.64 7.59 -5.68
CA THR A 98 7.27 6.50 -6.58
C THR A 98 7.84 6.73 -7.96
N VAL A 99 8.24 5.65 -8.63
CA VAL A 99 8.58 5.70 -10.05
C VAL A 99 7.40 5.16 -10.84
N VAL A 100 6.94 5.93 -11.81
CA VAL A 100 5.91 5.57 -12.77
C VAL A 100 6.60 5.28 -14.09
N LEU A 101 6.45 4.05 -14.62
CA LEU A 101 6.95 3.61 -15.91
C LEU A 101 5.80 3.65 -16.92
N PHE A 102 6.01 4.33 -18.05
CA PHE A 102 5.01 4.50 -19.11
C PHE A 102 5.02 3.33 -20.11
N GLY A 103 4.07 3.29 -21.04
CA GLY A 103 3.95 2.33 -22.13
C GLY A 103 3.04 1.15 -21.86
N ALA A 104 2.86 0.72 -20.61
CA ALA A 104 1.97 -0.38 -20.26
C ALA A 104 1.33 -0.22 -18.90
N SER A 105 0.08 -0.67 -18.74
CA SER A 105 -0.57 -0.89 -17.46
C SER A 105 -0.61 -2.38 -17.14
N THR A 106 -0.65 -2.70 -15.83
CA THR A 106 -0.76 -4.07 -15.33
C THR A 106 -2.08 -4.27 -14.58
N ASP A 107 -2.47 -5.49 -14.34
CA ASP A 107 -3.69 -5.84 -13.59
C ASP A 107 -3.60 -5.43 -12.12
N THR A 108 -2.39 -5.34 -11.55
CA THR A 108 -2.14 -4.86 -10.17
C THR A 108 -1.84 -3.37 -10.09
N TYR A 109 -1.64 -2.69 -11.23
CA TYR A 109 -1.16 -1.32 -11.35
C TYR A 109 0.29 -1.11 -10.86
N ASP A 110 1.05 -2.18 -10.66
CA ASP A 110 2.47 -2.16 -10.32
C ASP A 110 3.26 -3.18 -11.17
N CYS A 111 4.59 -3.15 -11.07
CA CYS A 111 5.47 -3.99 -11.89
C CYS A 111 5.41 -5.50 -11.57
N THR A 112 4.63 -5.92 -10.55
CA THR A 112 4.50 -7.34 -10.18
C THR A 112 3.30 -8.02 -10.83
N GLY A 113 2.40 -7.25 -11.45
CA GLY A 113 1.22 -7.77 -12.15
C GLY A 113 1.52 -8.17 -13.60
N THR A 114 0.56 -8.83 -14.25
CA THR A 114 0.62 -9.11 -15.68
C THR A 114 0.24 -7.89 -16.50
N VAL A 115 0.87 -7.70 -17.65
CA VAL A 115 0.55 -6.60 -18.57
C VAL A 115 -0.87 -6.74 -19.07
N ALA A 116 -1.73 -5.78 -18.75
CA ALA A 116 -3.14 -5.75 -19.13
C ALA A 116 -3.37 -4.96 -20.42
N GLU A 117 -2.71 -3.82 -20.58
CA GLU A 117 -2.84 -2.95 -21.76
C GLU A 117 -1.51 -2.28 -22.09
N ARG A 118 -1.26 -2.07 -23.37
CA ARG A 118 -0.12 -1.30 -23.90
C ARG A 118 -0.63 -0.06 -24.63
N ALA A 119 0.20 0.98 -24.68
CA ALA A 119 -0.04 2.17 -25.47
C ALA A 119 1.28 2.81 -25.86
N ASP A 120 1.23 3.63 -26.89
CA ASP A 120 2.37 4.43 -27.32
C ASP A 120 2.82 5.36 -26.19
N TYR A 121 4.12 5.60 -26.12
CA TYR A 121 4.75 6.43 -25.09
C TYR A 121 5.72 7.48 -25.66
N GLU A 122 5.99 7.48 -26.97
CA GLU A 122 6.93 8.38 -27.61
C GLU A 122 6.56 9.86 -27.46
N HIS A 123 5.27 10.14 -27.35
CA HIS A 123 4.73 11.48 -27.11
C HIS A 123 4.76 11.89 -25.63
N VAL A 124 5.09 10.98 -24.71
CA VAL A 124 5.15 11.26 -23.28
C VAL A 124 6.45 11.96 -22.96
N THR A 125 6.36 13.24 -22.63
CA THR A 125 7.51 14.10 -22.34
C THR A 125 7.46 14.59 -20.89
N LEU A 126 8.58 15.06 -20.37
CA LEU A 126 8.68 15.72 -19.06
C LEU A 126 7.62 16.84 -18.92
N ALA A 127 7.49 17.71 -19.93
CA ALA A 127 6.54 18.83 -19.89
C ALA A 127 5.08 18.34 -19.84
N LEU A 128 4.74 17.30 -20.62
CA LEU A 128 3.41 16.69 -20.57
C LEU A 128 3.11 16.14 -19.17
N VAL A 129 4.03 15.34 -18.62
CA VAL A 129 3.85 14.76 -17.28
C VAL A 129 3.69 15.86 -16.24
N GLN A 130 4.55 16.87 -16.22
CA GLN A 130 4.43 18.01 -15.29
C GLN A 130 3.07 18.69 -15.40
N SER A 131 2.56 18.94 -16.59
CA SER A 131 1.24 19.56 -16.78
C SER A 131 0.10 18.69 -16.27
N GLN A 132 0.20 17.36 -16.41
CA GLN A 132 -0.83 16.44 -15.93
C GLN A 132 -0.80 16.26 -14.40
N LEU A 133 0.37 16.40 -13.74
CA LEU A 133 0.48 16.29 -12.28
C LEU A 133 -0.37 17.36 -11.55
N GLU A 134 -0.58 18.53 -12.14
CA GLU A 134 -1.44 19.57 -11.56
C GLU A 134 -2.88 19.08 -11.32
N ARG A 135 -3.35 18.14 -12.15
CA ARG A 135 -4.70 17.56 -12.04
C ARG A 135 -4.83 16.59 -10.87
N PHE A 136 -3.73 16.16 -10.28
CA PHE A 136 -3.70 15.24 -9.14
C PHE A 136 -3.47 15.96 -7.81
N ARG A 137 -3.43 17.29 -7.78
CA ARG A 137 -3.31 18.08 -6.55
C ARG A 137 -4.67 18.44 -5.96
N GLY A 138 -4.71 18.64 -4.65
CA GLY A 138 -5.91 18.99 -3.92
C GLY A 138 -6.88 17.81 -3.80
N LYS A 139 -8.17 18.06 -4.01
CA LYS A 139 -9.23 17.05 -3.90
C LYS A 139 -9.40 16.31 -5.22
N ILE A 140 -9.22 15.00 -5.18
CA ILE A 140 -9.42 14.13 -6.34
C ILE A 140 -10.32 12.95 -5.99
N MET A 141 -10.96 12.37 -7.00
CA MET A 141 -11.68 11.11 -6.86
C MET A 141 -10.79 9.96 -7.30
N GLN A 142 -10.62 8.95 -6.44
CA GLN A 142 -9.77 7.80 -6.72
C GLN A 142 -10.50 6.50 -6.47
N ALA A 143 -10.50 5.61 -7.46
CA ALA A 143 -10.92 4.23 -7.30
C ALA A 143 -9.78 3.41 -6.68
N PRO A 144 -10.04 2.60 -5.64
CA PRO A 144 -9.07 1.63 -5.15
C PRO A 144 -8.72 0.60 -6.23
N PRO A 145 -7.50 0.04 -6.25
CA PRO A 145 -7.19 -1.08 -7.12
C PRO A 145 -7.91 -2.36 -6.61
N ILE A 146 -8.16 -3.32 -7.52
CA ILE A 146 -8.77 -4.61 -7.14
C ILE A 146 -7.88 -5.34 -6.13
N TYR A 147 -6.57 -5.33 -6.34
CA TYR A 147 -5.59 -5.90 -5.42
C TYR A 147 -5.37 -5.01 -4.18
N SER A 148 -6.41 -4.83 -3.37
CA SER A 148 -6.37 -4.04 -2.14
C SER A 148 -6.86 -4.80 -0.92
N ALA A 149 -6.53 -4.28 0.27
CA ALA A 149 -7.02 -4.80 1.55
C ALA A 149 -8.46 -4.33 1.87
N LEU A 150 -9.11 -3.59 0.97
CA LEU A 150 -10.49 -3.16 1.12
C LEU A 150 -11.41 -4.37 1.25
N LYS A 151 -12.28 -4.37 2.25
CA LYS A 151 -13.22 -5.47 2.47
C LYS A 151 -14.56 -5.20 1.79
N ILE A 152 -15.04 -6.21 1.03
CA ILE A 152 -16.37 -6.27 0.45
C ILE A 152 -17.05 -7.48 1.06
N ASN A 153 -18.18 -7.29 1.74
CA ASN A 153 -18.88 -8.36 2.46
C ASN A 153 -17.96 -9.16 3.42
N GLY A 154 -17.01 -8.46 4.07
CA GLY A 154 -16.08 -9.07 5.03
C GLY A 154 -14.82 -9.73 4.43
N VAL A 155 -14.77 -9.95 3.12
CA VAL A 155 -13.65 -10.55 2.37
C VAL A 155 -12.85 -9.45 1.67
N LYS A 156 -11.52 -9.55 1.65
CA LYS A 156 -10.67 -8.54 0.99
C LYS A 156 -10.84 -8.61 -0.53
N ALA A 157 -10.82 -7.45 -1.20
CA ALA A 157 -10.93 -7.37 -2.67
C ALA A 157 -9.84 -8.20 -3.38
N CYS A 158 -8.62 -8.19 -2.87
CA CYS A 158 -7.53 -9.01 -3.41
C CYS A 158 -7.77 -10.53 -3.29
N GLU A 159 -8.60 -10.99 -2.36
CA GLU A 159 -8.92 -12.42 -2.22
C GLU A 159 -9.89 -12.88 -3.31
N TYR A 160 -10.83 -12.02 -3.73
CA TYR A 160 -11.67 -12.29 -4.91
C TYR A 160 -10.83 -12.40 -6.18
N ALA A 161 -9.90 -11.44 -6.39
CA ALA A 161 -9.02 -11.44 -7.56
C ALA A 161 -8.15 -12.70 -7.63
N ARG A 162 -7.50 -13.09 -6.52
CA ARG A 162 -6.67 -14.32 -6.44
C ARG A 162 -7.46 -15.61 -6.69
N GLN A 163 -8.76 -15.62 -6.41
CA GLN A 163 -9.64 -16.75 -6.67
C GLN A 163 -10.27 -16.71 -8.07
N GLY A 164 -9.92 -15.72 -8.91
CA GLY A 164 -10.54 -15.53 -10.22
C GLY A 164 -12.04 -15.18 -10.14
N LYS A 165 -12.52 -14.72 -8.99
CA LYS A 165 -13.93 -14.38 -8.77
C LYS A 165 -14.17 -12.91 -9.06
N GLN A 166 -15.30 -12.61 -9.67
CA GLN A 166 -15.77 -11.23 -9.82
C GLN A 166 -16.10 -10.63 -8.46
N LEU A 167 -15.84 -9.33 -8.33
CA LEU A 167 -16.23 -8.58 -7.14
C LEU A 167 -17.77 -8.54 -7.04
N PRO A 168 -18.35 -8.68 -5.85
CA PRO A 168 -19.80 -8.60 -5.65
C PRO A 168 -20.42 -7.25 -6.02
N ARG A 169 -19.59 -6.20 -6.06
CA ARG A 169 -19.94 -4.83 -6.50
C ARG A 169 -18.70 -4.12 -7.02
N GLU A 170 -18.89 -3.08 -7.82
CA GLU A 170 -17.81 -2.19 -8.25
C GLU A 170 -17.17 -1.48 -7.05
N LEU A 171 -15.88 -1.18 -7.19
CA LEU A 171 -15.15 -0.39 -6.20
C LEU A 171 -15.51 1.09 -6.38
N GLU A 172 -16.16 1.65 -5.38
CA GLU A 172 -16.58 3.05 -5.39
C GLU A 172 -15.38 3.98 -5.30
N GLU A 173 -15.37 5.01 -6.13
CA GLU A 173 -14.43 6.11 -6.03
C GLU A 173 -14.61 6.86 -4.71
N ARG A 174 -13.50 7.30 -4.13
CA ARG A 174 -13.48 8.06 -2.88
C ARG A 174 -12.77 9.38 -3.07
N GLU A 175 -13.23 10.41 -2.38
CA GLU A 175 -12.53 11.69 -2.32
C GLU A 175 -11.23 11.48 -1.53
N MET A 176 -10.11 11.80 -2.17
CA MET A 176 -8.76 11.80 -1.59
C MET A 176 -8.20 13.20 -1.66
N PHE A 177 -7.32 13.54 -0.72
CA PHE A 177 -6.62 14.81 -0.71
C PHE A 177 -5.13 14.59 -0.94
N VAL A 178 -4.58 15.30 -1.92
CA VAL A 178 -3.16 15.30 -2.30
C VAL A 178 -2.61 16.70 -2.03
N ASP A 179 -1.80 16.81 -1.00
CA ASP A 179 -1.16 18.06 -0.57
C ASP A 179 0.01 18.42 -1.48
N GLU A 180 0.83 17.41 -1.83
CA GLU A 180 1.97 17.56 -2.74
C GLU A 180 1.92 16.48 -3.82
N CYS A 181 2.14 16.89 -5.07
CA CYS A 181 2.37 16.01 -6.21
C CYS A 181 3.44 16.66 -7.09
N THR A 182 4.71 16.25 -6.91
CA THR A 182 5.88 16.94 -7.49
C THR A 182 6.74 15.95 -8.25
N LEU A 183 7.08 16.28 -9.51
CA LEU A 183 8.07 15.55 -10.27
C LEU A 183 9.46 15.82 -9.70
N LEU A 184 10.14 14.78 -9.26
CA LEU A 184 11.51 14.86 -8.72
C LEU A 184 12.56 14.62 -9.79
N GLU A 185 12.32 13.65 -10.66
CA GLU A 185 13.29 13.20 -11.65
C GLU A 185 12.56 12.64 -12.86
N TRP A 186 13.11 12.90 -14.04
CA TRP A 186 12.68 12.36 -15.32
C TRP A 186 13.74 11.43 -15.88
N TYR A 187 13.33 10.28 -16.33
CA TYR A 187 14.18 9.28 -16.93
C TYR A 187 13.79 9.09 -18.39
N GLU A 188 14.69 9.40 -19.28
CA GLU A 188 14.51 9.09 -20.70
C GLU A 188 14.58 7.58 -20.94
N GLY A 189 13.84 7.11 -21.93
CA GLY A 189 13.84 5.71 -22.31
C GLY A 189 15.24 5.19 -22.66
N GLY A 190 15.55 3.99 -22.18
CA GLY A 190 16.87 3.39 -22.33
C GLY A 190 17.96 3.93 -21.38
N HIS A 191 17.67 4.94 -20.57
CA HIS A 191 18.60 5.55 -19.62
C HIS A 191 18.28 5.24 -18.14
N HIS A 192 17.51 4.19 -17.89
CA HIS A 192 17.15 3.71 -16.56
C HIS A 192 17.06 2.18 -16.53
N SER A 193 17.04 1.61 -15.32
CA SER A 193 16.92 0.16 -15.10
C SER A 193 15.49 -0.30 -14.79
N PHE A 194 14.52 0.60 -14.81
CA PHE A 194 13.11 0.23 -14.56
C PHE A 194 12.60 -0.53 -15.78
N ASN A 195 12.00 -1.68 -15.53
CA ASN A 195 11.41 -2.54 -16.55
C ASN A 195 10.23 -3.32 -15.95
N HIS A 196 9.54 -4.06 -16.78
CA HIS A 196 8.59 -5.08 -16.36
C HIS A 196 9.22 -6.46 -16.55
N LEU A 197 9.00 -7.39 -15.63
CA LEU A 197 9.63 -8.72 -15.64
C LEU A 197 9.34 -9.52 -16.92
N GLU A 198 8.16 -9.31 -17.53
CA GLU A 198 7.71 -10.02 -18.72
C GLU A 198 7.84 -9.18 -19.99
N ASP A 199 8.44 -7.98 -19.93
CA ASP A 199 8.50 -7.04 -21.05
C ASP A 199 9.75 -6.17 -21.03
N GLU A 200 10.82 -6.71 -21.58
CA GLU A 200 12.10 -6.00 -21.70
C GLU A 200 11.99 -4.73 -22.58
N GLY A 201 11.02 -4.67 -23.50
CA GLY A 201 10.77 -3.50 -24.35
C GLY A 201 10.39 -2.24 -23.58
N LEU A 202 9.84 -2.37 -22.38
CA LEU A 202 9.50 -1.23 -21.54
C LEU A 202 10.71 -0.50 -20.95
N SER A 203 11.89 -1.07 -20.99
CA SER A 203 13.14 -0.35 -20.65
C SER A 203 13.40 0.85 -21.57
N GLN A 204 12.80 0.87 -22.76
CA GLN A 204 12.88 1.97 -23.72
C GLN A 204 11.79 3.04 -23.51
N ALA A 205 10.83 2.79 -22.65
CA ALA A 205 9.80 3.77 -22.32
C ALA A 205 10.32 4.76 -21.26
N PRO A 206 9.85 6.02 -21.25
CA PRO A 206 10.25 6.98 -20.21
C PRO A 206 9.66 6.61 -18.85
N ALA A 207 10.32 7.09 -17.79
CA ALA A 207 9.84 6.95 -16.44
C ALA A 207 9.94 8.27 -15.65
N ALA A 208 9.10 8.41 -14.61
CA ALA A 208 9.06 9.62 -13.80
C ALA A 208 9.09 9.28 -12.31
N ARG A 209 10.02 9.86 -11.55
CA ARG A 209 10.02 9.81 -10.08
C ARG A 209 9.22 10.98 -9.53
N ILE A 210 8.22 10.66 -8.73
CA ILE A 210 7.22 11.62 -8.26
C ILE A 210 7.11 11.51 -6.74
N ARG A 211 7.13 12.65 -6.05
CA ARG A 211 6.81 12.75 -4.64
C ARG A 211 5.34 13.07 -4.46
N LEU A 212 4.71 12.37 -3.54
CA LEU A 212 3.31 12.53 -3.17
C LEU A 212 3.21 12.71 -1.65
N ASN A 213 2.55 13.79 -1.19
CA ASN A 213 2.07 13.92 0.19
C ASN A 213 0.56 13.79 0.18
N VAL A 214 0.01 12.76 0.84
CA VAL A 214 -1.38 12.34 0.64
C VAL A 214 -2.08 11.99 1.95
N CYS A 215 -3.40 12.10 1.93
CA CYS A 215 -4.25 11.65 3.04
C CYS A 215 -4.28 10.12 3.17
N SER A 216 -4.84 9.68 4.29
CA SER A 216 -5.09 8.26 4.57
C SER A 216 -5.98 7.61 3.50
N GLY A 217 -5.65 6.37 3.14
CA GLY A 217 -6.44 5.57 2.19
C GLY A 217 -6.11 5.80 0.72
N PHE A 218 -5.16 6.67 0.41
CA PHE A 218 -4.67 6.90 -0.94
C PHE A 218 -3.89 5.69 -1.48
N TYR A 219 -4.12 5.35 -2.76
CA TYR A 219 -3.43 4.27 -3.47
C TYR A 219 -2.49 4.83 -4.52
N VAL A 220 -1.18 4.72 -4.28
CA VAL A 220 -0.15 5.19 -5.23
C VAL A 220 -0.22 4.41 -6.53
N ARG A 221 -0.55 3.12 -6.49
CA ARG A 221 -0.76 2.29 -7.69
C ARG A 221 -1.87 2.82 -8.59
N SER A 222 -3.01 3.22 -8.01
CA SER A 222 -4.10 3.85 -8.77
C SER A 222 -3.65 5.19 -9.37
N PHE A 223 -2.89 5.99 -8.61
CA PHE A 223 -2.32 7.24 -9.14
C PHE A 223 -1.42 6.96 -10.36
N ALA A 224 -0.50 6.00 -10.25
CA ALA A 224 0.37 5.64 -11.36
C ALA A 224 -0.42 5.25 -12.62
N HIS A 225 -1.41 4.36 -12.48
CA HIS A 225 -2.29 3.95 -13.57
C HIS A 225 -3.03 5.14 -14.22
N TYR A 226 -3.63 6.02 -13.41
CA TYR A 226 -4.38 7.15 -13.95
C TYR A 226 -3.49 8.26 -14.53
N LEU A 227 -2.24 8.38 -14.09
CA LEU A 227 -1.28 9.31 -14.70
C LEU A 227 -0.98 8.89 -16.15
N GLY A 228 -0.82 7.59 -16.42
CA GLY A 228 -0.66 7.09 -17.80
C GLY A 228 -1.85 7.46 -18.68
N ILE A 229 -3.06 7.27 -18.17
CA ILE A 229 -4.30 7.65 -18.89
C ILE A 229 -4.34 9.17 -19.13
N ALA A 230 -3.98 9.99 -18.14
CA ALA A 230 -3.94 11.44 -18.28
C ALA A 230 -2.92 11.91 -19.33
N CYS A 231 -1.84 11.17 -19.52
CA CYS A 231 -0.85 11.38 -20.55
C CYS A 231 -1.21 10.74 -21.91
N SER A 232 -2.44 10.24 -22.10
CA SER A 232 -2.88 9.51 -23.30
C SER A 232 -2.05 8.25 -23.62
N SER A 233 -1.47 7.64 -22.59
CA SER A 233 -0.67 6.43 -22.63
C SER A 233 -1.19 5.40 -21.62
N ARG A 234 -0.35 4.43 -21.25
CA ARG A 234 -0.54 3.53 -20.12
C ARG A 234 0.66 3.63 -19.22
N SER A 235 0.49 3.34 -17.95
CA SER A 235 1.61 3.25 -17.01
C SER A 235 1.29 2.38 -15.80
N HIS A 236 2.33 2.00 -15.09
CA HIS A 236 2.25 1.30 -13.82
C HIS A 236 3.33 1.81 -12.86
N MET A 237 3.19 1.48 -11.60
CA MET A 237 4.14 1.79 -10.56
C MET A 237 5.32 0.82 -10.61
N ALA A 238 6.51 1.32 -10.92
CA ALA A 238 7.75 0.53 -10.98
C ALA A 238 8.44 0.42 -9.63
N SER A 239 8.36 1.46 -8.77
CA SER A 239 8.87 1.43 -7.41
C SER A 239 8.04 2.31 -6.48
N LEU A 240 8.14 2.04 -5.16
CA LEU A 240 7.46 2.79 -4.13
C LEU A 240 8.27 2.83 -2.84
N ASP A 241 8.52 4.04 -2.35
CA ASP A 241 9.10 4.29 -1.04
C ASP A 241 8.17 5.16 -0.20
N ARG A 242 7.75 4.68 0.98
CA ARG A 242 7.09 5.53 1.95
C ARG A 242 8.15 6.24 2.79
N THR A 243 8.50 7.47 2.39
CA THR A 243 9.59 8.23 3.00
C THR A 243 9.21 8.81 4.35
N ARG A 244 7.91 9.07 4.59
CA ARG A 244 7.39 9.61 5.85
C ARG A 244 6.00 9.08 6.18
N GLN A 245 5.74 8.86 7.47
CA GLN A 245 4.41 8.64 8.03
C GLN A 245 4.34 9.29 9.42
N ALA A 246 3.43 10.26 9.63
CA ALA A 246 3.39 11.11 10.82
C ALA A 246 4.78 11.74 11.08
N ASP A 247 5.33 11.55 12.28
CA ASP A 247 6.61 12.08 12.69
C ASP A 247 7.80 11.13 12.41
N TYR A 248 7.57 10.00 11.73
CA TYR A 248 8.61 9.03 11.39
C TYR A 248 9.08 9.19 9.95
N THR A 249 10.40 9.04 9.74
CA THR A 249 11.05 9.19 8.44
C THR A 249 12.17 8.20 8.23
N ILE A 250 12.44 7.83 6.96
CA ILE A 250 13.64 7.08 6.56
C ILE A 250 14.88 7.99 6.41
N ALA A 251 14.70 9.31 6.31
CA ALA A 251 15.82 10.24 6.20
C ALA A 251 16.66 10.21 7.47
N GLU A 252 17.97 10.32 7.31
CA GLU A 252 18.87 10.53 8.44
C GLU A 252 18.46 11.81 9.18
N ALA A 253 18.38 11.72 10.51
CA ALA A 253 17.82 12.76 11.39
C ALA A 253 18.54 14.12 11.32
N SER A 254 19.67 14.20 10.63
CA SER A 254 20.51 15.39 10.55
C SER A 254 19.90 16.57 9.80
N SER A 255 18.87 16.39 9.00
CA SER A 255 18.28 17.45 8.17
C SER A 255 16.91 17.97 8.62
N LEU A 256 16.23 17.28 9.53
CA LEU A 256 14.86 17.63 9.94
C LEU A 256 14.72 17.51 11.47
N THR A 257 14.71 18.61 12.15
CA THR A 257 14.88 18.77 13.60
C THR A 257 13.81 18.10 14.48
N ASN A 258 12.72 17.59 13.95
CA ASN A 258 11.58 17.05 14.73
C ASN A 258 11.08 15.68 14.25
N LEU A 259 11.81 14.98 13.37
CA LEU A 259 11.37 13.67 12.89
C LEU A 259 12.14 12.54 13.56
N THR A 260 11.42 11.47 13.88
CA THR A 260 11.98 10.26 14.49
C THR A 260 12.48 9.31 13.41
N PRO A 261 13.76 8.92 13.41
CA PRO A 261 14.30 8.00 12.44
C PRO A 261 13.78 6.58 12.66
N THR A 262 13.55 5.87 11.56
CA THR A 262 13.14 4.45 11.60
C THR A 262 14.28 3.54 12.02
N LEU A 263 13.95 2.43 12.67
CA LEU A 263 14.86 1.31 12.91
C LEU A 263 15.08 0.56 11.60
N THR A 264 16.33 0.29 11.24
CA THR A 264 16.69 -0.39 9.99
C THR A 264 16.98 -1.87 10.18
N TYR A 265 16.92 -2.65 9.12
CA TYR A 265 17.28 -4.09 9.15
C TYR A 265 18.76 -4.32 9.51
N PRO A 266 19.74 -3.58 8.95
CA PRO A 266 21.12 -3.68 9.40
C PRO A 266 21.30 -3.43 10.91
N GLU A 267 20.58 -2.45 11.47
CA GLU A 267 20.63 -2.20 12.93
C GLU A 267 20.03 -3.37 13.73
N LEU A 268 18.93 -3.98 13.26
CA LEU A 268 18.35 -5.17 13.89
C LEU A 268 19.31 -6.37 13.86
N GLU A 269 20.08 -6.52 12.79
CA GLU A 269 21.04 -7.62 12.59
C GLU A 269 22.36 -7.38 13.30
N ALA A 270 22.73 -6.14 13.57
CA ALA A 270 23.94 -5.78 14.30
C ALA A 270 23.89 -6.13 15.81
N GLY A 271 22.72 -6.53 16.32
CA GLY A 271 22.53 -7.00 17.68
C GLY A 271 21.80 -6.02 18.61
N GLU A 272 21.42 -6.54 19.78
CA GLU A 272 20.55 -5.83 20.74
C GLU A 272 21.10 -4.46 21.13
N HIS A 273 22.39 -4.36 21.40
CA HIS A 273 23.03 -3.10 21.86
C HIS A 273 22.89 -1.95 20.85
N ILE A 274 22.78 -2.26 19.54
CA ILE A 274 22.61 -1.25 18.49
C ILE A 274 21.15 -0.80 18.40
N TRP A 275 20.22 -1.74 18.20
CA TRP A 275 18.82 -1.36 18.04
C TRP A 275 18.17 -0.89 19.35
N GLU A 276 18.62 -1.40 20.51
CA GLU A 276 18.17 -0.95 21.82
C GLU A 276 18.49 0.53 22.05
N ALA A 277 19.74 0.95 21.76
CA ALA A 277 20.18 2.33 21.94
C ALA A 277 19.28 3.31 21.16
N LYS A 278 18.74 2.91 20.02
CA LYS A 278 17.83 3.71 19.19
C LYS A 278 16.37 3.60 19.62
N LEU A 279 15.94 2.42 20.06
CA LEU A 279 14.55 2.11 20.33
C LEU A 279 14.14 2.45 21.76
N ARG A 280 15.00 2.19 22.75
CA ARG A 280 14.71 2.43 24.16
C ARG A 280 14.24 3.85 24.46
N PRO A 281 14.94 4.94 24.04
CA PRO A 281 14.48 6.30 24.31
C PRO A 281 13.08 6.60 23.74
N GLN A 282 12.76 6.04 22.57
CA GLN A 282 11.46 6.22 21.94
C GLN A 282 10.34 5.56 22.76
N LEU A 283 10.58 4.33 23.23
CA LEU A 283 9.58 3.59 24.03
C LEU A 283 9.45 4.15 25.44
N GLU A 284 10.54 4.60 26.06
CA GLU A 284 10.49 5.29 27.38
C GLU A 284 9.67 6.59 27.28
N ALA A 285 9.93 7.41 26.26
CA ALA A 285 9.14 8.63 26.01
C ALA A 285 7.66 8.29 25.76
N TRP A 286 7.39 7.22 25.01
CA TRP A 286 6.02 6.77 24.75
C TRP A 286 5.33 6.31 26.03
N VAL A 287 5.98 5.51 26.86
CA VAL A 287 5.44 5.03 28.14
C VAL A 287 5.15 6.19 29.09
N ALA A 288 6.07 7.18 29.15
CA ALA A 288 5.89 8.38 29.97
C ALA A 288 4.68 9.23 29.50
N ALA A 289 4.47 9.34 28.19
CA ALA A 289 3.34 10.05 27.60
C ALA A 289 2.00 9.27 27.76
N HIS A 290 2.05 7.96 28.00
CA HIS A 290 0.87 7.08 28.10
C HIS A 290 0.88 6.28 29.42
N PRO A 291 0.78 6.93 30.57
CA PRO A 291 0.80 6.23 31.86
C PRO A 291 -0.35 5.21 31.95
N VAL A 292 -0.10 4.10 32.65
CA VAL A 292 -1.15 3.15 32.98
C VAL A 292 -2.04 3.82 34.00
N ALA A 293 -3.33 3.96 33.72
CA ALA A 293 -4.29 4.47 34.66
C ALA A 293 -4.32 3.53 35.88
N THR A 294 -3.76 3.98 37.01
CA THR A 294 -3.86 3.31 38.31
C THR A 294 -5.24 3.64 38.87
N GLY A 295 -6.24 2.84 38.51
CA GLY A 295 -7.60 2.99 39.06
C GLY A 295 -8.60 2.24 38.16
N HIS A 296 -9.56 1.57 38.77
CA HIS A 296 -10.71 1.00 38.09
C HIS A 296 -11.49 2.10 37.36
N VAL A 297 -11.19 2.30 36.07
CA VAL A 297 -12.09 3.07 35.22
C VAL A 297 -13.29 2.19 34.97
N ASN A 298 -14.38 2.49 35.71
CA ASN A 298 -15.69 1.87 35.50
C ASN A 298 -16.02 1.99 34.00
N GLY A 299 -16.44 0.91 33.36
CA GLY A 299 -16.78 0.84 31.93
C GLY A 299 -17.80 1.91 31.44
N ARG A 300 -18.37 2.70 32.35
CA ARG A 300 -19.18 3.90 32.08
C ARG A 300 -18.38 5.06 31.48
N ASP A 301 -17.13 5.28 31.92
CA ASP A 301 -16.32 6.40 31.43
C ASP A 301 -15.76 6.11 30.01
N GLU A 302 -15.52 4.86 29.70
CA GLU A 302 -15.11 4.47 28.34
C GLU A 302 -16.29 4.57 27.35
N GLN A 303 -17.51 4.25 27.79
CA GLN A 303 -18.71 4.48 26.97
C GLN A 303 -19.04 5.97 26.82
N LEU A 304 -18.80 6.81 27.81
CA LEU A 304 -18.96 8.26 27.70
C LEU A 304 -17.93 8.89 26.76
N ARG A 305 -16.68 8.44 26.80
CA ARG A 305 -15.64 8.89 25.85
C ARG A 305 -15.93 8.45 24.42
N ARG A 306 -16.43 7.22 24.20
CA ARG A 306 -16.87 6.76 22.87
C ARG A 306 -18.07 7.57 22.37
N LYS A 307 -19.08 7.84 23.19
CA LYS A 307 -20.21 8.69 22.81
C LYS A 307 -19.78 10.13 22.49
N ALA A 308 -18.86 10.71 23.27
CA ALA A 308 -18.34 12.06 23.00
C ALA A 308 -17.46 12.13 21.74
N ALA A 309 -16.80 11.03 21.34
CA ALA A 309 -16.08 10.93 20.08
C ALA A 309 -17.06 10.78 18.91
N GLU A 310 -18.11 9.97 19.05
CA GLU A 310 -19.17 9.80 18.04
C GLU A 310 -19.98 11.09 17.83
N GLU A 311 -20.24 11.89 18.88
CA GLU A 311 -20.88 13.21 18.75
C GLU A 311 -20.00 14.25 18.06
N LYS A 312 -18.67 14.17 18.17
CA LYS A 312 -17.75 15.03 17.42
C LYS A 312 -17.65 14.65 15.95
N GLU A 313 -17.86 13.40 15.59
CA GLU A 313 -17.91 12.92 14.19
C GLU A 313 -19.28 13.18 13.52
N GLY A 314 -20.32 13.53 14.26
CA GLY A 314 -21.68 13.73 13.78
C GLY A 314 -21.96 15.03 13.01
N ARG A 315 -20.96 15.71 12.45
CA ARG A 315 -21.21 16.82 11.51
C ARG A 315 -21.64 16.31 10.14
N PRO A 316 -22.75 16.81 9.57
CA PRO A 316 -23.26 16.33 8.30
C PRO A 316 -22.21 16.59 7.20
N ARG A 317 -21.80 15.53 6.50
CA ARG A 317 -21.00 15.61 5.29
C ARG A 317 -21.78 16.36 4.23
N GLN A 318 -21.46 17.62 4.01
CA GLN A 318 -21.96 18.37 2.84
C GLN A 318 -21.45 17.67 1.58
N ARG A 319 -22.38 17.14 0.79
CA ARG A 319 -22.11 16.62 -0.56
C ARG A 319 -21.81 17.83 -1.47
N PHE A 320 -20.55 18.15 -1.65
CA PHE A 320 -20.15 19.01 -2.76
C PHE A 320 -20.04 18.14 -4.04
N ARG A 321 -20.98 18.37 -4.93
CA ARG A 321 -20.96 17.84 -6.30
C ARG A 321 -20.10 18.80 -7.13
N GLY A 322 -18.80 18.48 -7.31
CA GLY A 322 -17.93 19.30 -8.17
C GLY A 322 -18.17 19.00 -9.64
N GLU A 323 -18.32 20.03 -10.43
CA GLU A 323 -18.53 19.99 -11.90
C GLU A 323 -17.37 19.36 -12.69
N TRP A 324 -16.26 19.09 -12.03
CA TRP A 324 -15.03 18.55 -12.62
C TRP A 324 -15.15 17.11 -13.15
N LEU A 325 -16.13 16.34 -12.65
CA LEU A 325 -16.39 14.95 -13.08
C LEU A 325 -17.12 14.83 -14.42
N ALA A 326 -17.71 15.92 -14.94
CA ALA A 326 -18.51 15.86 -16.16
C ALA A 326 -17.64 15.60 -17.40
N ASP A 327 -16.44 16.19 -17.46
CA ASP A 327 -15.57 16.09 -18.64
C ASP A 327 -14.81 14.77 -18.70
N THR A 328 -14.24 14.32 -17.59
CA THR A 328 -13.56 13.01 -17.56
C THR A 328 -14.52 11.83 -17.73
N LYS A 329 -15.75 11.95 -17.23
CA LYS A 329 -16.77 10.91 -17.42
C LYS A 329 -17.32 10.90 -18.86
N ARG A 330 -17.42 12.07 -19.52
CA ARG A 330 -17.79 12.18 -20.94
C ARG A 330 -16.70 11.63 -21.86
N GLU A 331 -15.43 11.86 -21.56
CA GLU A 331 -14.32 11.28 -22.31
C GLU A 331 -14.18 9.76 -22.08
N ARG A 332 -14.38 9.26 -20.84
CA ARG A 332 -14.43 7.82 -20.56
C ARG A 332 -15.55 7.11 -21.33
N ILE A 333 -16.76 7.69 -21.39
CA ILE A 333 -17.88 7.10 -22.12
C ILE A 333 -17.64 7.13 -23.63
N LYS A 334 -16.98 8.15 -24.17
CA LYS A 334 -16.63 8.22 -25.60
C LYS A 334 -15.51 7.24 -25.97
N GLN A 335 -14.52 7.00 -25.09
CA GLN A 335 -13.42 6.06 -25.35
C GLN A 335 -13.81 4.60 -25.11
N GLN A 336 -14.70 4.30 -24.14
CA GLN A 336 -15.21 2.95 -23.89
C GLN A 336 -16.39 2.56 -24.78
N GLY A 337 -17.13 3.51 -25.34
CA GLY A 337 -18.29 3.25 -26.19
C GLY A 337 -17.99 2.72 -27.58
N GLY A 338 -16.71 2.66 -27.99
CA GLY A 338 -16.31 2.29 -29.36
C GLY A 338 -15.96 0.83 -29.61
N LYS A 339 -15.75 -0.03 -28.61
CA LYS A 339 -15.22 -1.39 -28.83
C LYS A 339 -15.85 -2.55 -28.09
N TYR A 340 -16.96 -2.38 -27.38
CA TYR A 340 -17.67 -3.50 -26.73
C TYR A 340 -19.05 -3.80 -27.35
N LYS A 341 -19.13 -3.85 -28.68
CA LYS A 341 -20.21 -4.53 -29.42
C LYS A 341 -19.61 -5.68 -30.20
N GLY A 342 -19.39 -6.81 -29.52
CA GLY A 342 -18.93 -8.00 -30.19
C GLY A 342 -18.83 -9.20 -29.26
N LYS A 343 -19.89 -10.03 -29.26
CA LYS A 343 -19.93 -11.42 -28.81
C LYS A 343 -20.18 -11.72 -27.34
N TRP A 344 -21.44 -11.55 -26.91
CA TRP A 344 -22.09 -12.53 -26.05
C TRP A 344 -23.47 -12.82 -26.62
N GLY A 345 -23.51 -13.70 -27.65
CA GLY A 345 -24.72 -14.29 -28.19
C GLY A 345 -25.07 -15.53 -27.38
N ARG A 346 -26.28 -15.55 -26.86
CA ARG A 346 -26.95 -16.73 -26.30
C ARG A 346 -26.87 -17.88 -27.29
N LYS A 347 -26.42 -19.06 -26.84
CA LYS A 347 -26.73 -20.33 -27.48
C LYS A 347 -27.83 -21.01 -26.70
N THR A 348 -29.03 -21.00 -27.28
CA THR A 348 -30.10 -21.94 -27.01
C THR A 348 -29.82 -23.25 -27.75
N ALA A 349 -30.12 -24.34 -27.09
CA ALA A 349 -30.01 -25.71 -27.61
C ALA A 349 -30.95 -25.99 -28.75
N ALA A 350 -30.51 -26.72 -29.77
CA ALA A 350 -31.28 -27.67 -30.52
C ALA A 350 -30.38 -28.66 -31.28
N SER A 351 -30.80 -29.87 -31.19
CA SER A 351 -30.44 -31.22 -31.62
C SER A 351 -30.04 -31.44 -33.09
N SER A 352 -29.27 -32.53 -33.25
CA SER A 352 -29.36 -33.64 -34.24
C SER A 352 -28.47 -33.65 -35.47
N SER A 353 -27.85 -34.81 -35.60
CA SER A 353 -27.47 -35.64 -36.78
C SER A 353 -26.06 -35.46 -37.36
N ALA A 354 -25.30 -36.56 -37.22
CA ALA A 354 -24.16 -36.95 -38.06
C ALA A 354 -24.61 -37.36 -39.45
N PRO A 355 -23.73 -37.44 -40.48
CA PRO A 355 -22.98 -38.66 -40.70
C PRO A 355 -21.54 -38.54 -41.28
N THR A 356 -20.73 -39.52 -40.93
CA THR A 356 -19.73 -40.37 -41.64
C THR A 356 -19.03 -39.90 -42.91
N GLY A 357 -17.70 -40.16 -42.98
CA GLY A 357 -16.84 -40.25 -44.16
C GLY A 357 -15.38 -39.99 -43.87
N ILE A 358 -14.62 -40.96 -43.56
CA ILE A 358 -13.41 -41.62 -44.04
C ILE A 358 -12.70 -40.86 -45.15
N ASP A 359 -11.42 -40.48 -44.96
CA ASP A 359 -10.21 -40.97 -45.62
C ASP A 359 -8.93 -40.23 -45.13
N SER A 360 -7.92 -41.02 -44.84
CA SER A 360 -6.49 -40.70 -44.77
C SER A 360 -5.83 -41.44 -45.98
N PRO A 361 -4.52 -41.36 -46.28
CA PRO A 361 -3.38 -40.54 -45.85
C PRO A 361 -2.55 -40.00 -47.03
N GLU A 362 -1.47 -39.21 -46.78
CA GLU A 362 -0.16 -39.46 -47.40
C GLU A 362 0.93 -38.52 -46.86
N GLU A 363 2.02 -39.16 -46.54
CA GLU A 363 3.36 -38.68 -46.17
C GLU A 363 4.01 -37.90 -47.31
N VAL A 364 4.96 -37.01 -47.03
CA VAL A 364 6.36 -36.98 -47.51
C VAL A 364 7.18 -35.87 -46.84
N VAL A 365 8.30 -36.23 -46.24
CA VAL A 365 9.51 -35.50 -45.83
C VAL A 365 10.54 -35.79 -46.95
N PRO A 366 11.74 -35.12 -47.09
CA PRO A 366 12.49 -34.11 -46.33
C PRO A 366 13.28 -33.05 -47.18
N ALA A 367 13.86 -32.17 -46.44
CA ALA A 367 15.08 -31.36 -46.52
C ALA A 367 15.93 -31.26 -47.85
N PRO A 368 16.86 -30.24 -48.02
CA PRO A 368 17.93 -29.95 -47.06
C PRO A 368 17.89 -28.58 -46.37
#